data_9534603e9e8c369a6cf73b3faecfce7b
#
_entry.id   9534603e9e8c369a6cf73b3faecfce7b
#
_cell.length_a   1.000
_cell.length_b   1.000
_cell.length_c   1.000
_cell.angle_alpha   90.00
_cell.angle_beta   90.00
_cell.angle_gamma   90.00
#
_symmetry.space_group_name_H-M   'P 1'
#
loop_
_entity.id
_entity.type
_entity.pdbx_description
1 polymer ?
#
loop_
_entity_poly.entity_id
_entity_poly.type
_entity_poly.pdbx_seq_one_letter_code
_entity_poly.pdbx_strand_id
1 'polypeptide(L)'
;CRLIDNCSSDKAKQWTLDFLFYRAIDSQIPWMENVWVKLAERYYLKQPFGNEDPGWIERLKYTVKLKKHCLIGEKAVLFTALTPQGDTLNLKYLSGKYMIICFYDPDCTHCKEAIPSLHKLYKKYTPKELSIVAFNISDDINLWRSFIQKHKLQDWTNLWDMIIFMTLRSPRLSTFWTPKDA
;
A
#
# COMPACT_ATOMS: atom_id res chain seq x y z
N CYS A 1 -19.13 1.00 15.88
CA CYS A 1 -20.01 1.66 14.88
C CYS A 1 -21.45 1.58 15.39
N ARG A 2 -22.14 2.73 15.52
CA ARG A 2 -23.50 2.76 16.12
C ARG A 2 -24.48 1.79 15.46
N LEU A 3 -24.39 1.61 14.15
CA LEU A 3 -25.26 0.69 13.41
C LEU A 3 -25.09 -0.76 13.89
N ILE A 4 -23.84 -1.23 13.97
CA ILE A 4 -23.51 -2.58 14.42
C ILE A 4 -23.86 -2.76 15.91
N ASP A 5 -23.49 -1.78 16.74
CA ASP A 5 -23.65 -1.86 18.20
C ASP A 5 -25.14 -1.85 18.63
N ASN A 6 -26.04 -1.29 17.80
CA ASN A 6 -27.48 -1.20 18.06
C ASN A 6 -28.31 -2.33 17.40
N CYS A 7 -27.68 -3.34 16.81
CA CYS A 7 -28.40 -4.50 16.30
C CYS A 7 -29.06 -5.29 17.44
N SER A 8 -30.32 -5.72 17.21
CA SER A 8 -31.18 -6.39 18.20
C SER A 8 -30.77 -7.84 18.51
N SER A 9 -29.92 -8.46 17.67
CA SER A 9 -29.44 -9.83 17.86
C SER A 9 -28.01 -10.00 17.35
N ASP A 10 -27.29 -11.00 17.87
CA ASP A 10 -25.93 -11.31 17.43
C ASP A 10 -25.88 -11.69 15.95
N LYS A 11 -26.90 -12.39 15.46
CA LYS A 11 -27.01 -12.73 14.02
C LYS A 11 -27.15 -11.49 13.15
N ALA A 12 -27.98 -10.53 13.54
CA ALA A 12 -28.13 -9.26 12.82
C ALA A 12 -26.84 -8.43 12.90
N LYS A 13 -26.19 -8.44 14.07
CA LYS A 13 -24.92 -7.75 14.29
C LYS A 13 -23.83 -8.30 13.39
N GLN A 14 -23.67 -9.62 13.33
CA GLN A 14 -22.71 -10.28 12.47
C GLN A 14 -22.97 -10.00 10.99
N TRP A 15 -24.20 -10.17 10.53
CA TRP A 15 -24.58 -9.90 9.15
C TRP A 15 -24.28 -8.44 8.75
N THR A 16 -24.62 -7.49 9.63
CA THR A 16 -24.36 -6.06 9.40
C THR A 16 -22.86 -5.77 9.35
N LEU A 17 -22.09 -6.40 10.25
CA LEU A 17 -20.64 -6.27 10.26
C LEU A 17 -20.01 -6.81 8.98
N ASP A 18 -20.38 -8.03 8.58
CA ASP A 18 -19.86 -8.68 7.36
C ASP A 18 -20.17 -7.83 6.12
N PHE A 19 -21.42 -7.37 6.00
CA PHE A 19 -21.84 -6.51 4.90
C PHE A 19 -21.00 -5.23 4.82
N LEU A 20 -20.84 -4.51 5.92
CA LEU A 20 -20.05 -3.27 5.94
C LEU A 20 -18.57 -3.51 5.71
N PHE A 21 -18.04 -4.60 6.26
CA PHE A 21 -16.63 -4.97 6.15
C PHE A 21 -16.26 -5.30 4.69
N TYR A 22 -17.02 -6.17 4.03
CA TYR A 22 -16.75 -6.54 2.64
C TYR A 22 -17.01 -5.37 1.69
N ARG A 23 -18.05 -4.57 1.91
CA ARG A 23 -18.25 -3.33 1.15
C ARG A 23 -17.11 -2.34 1.27
N ALA A 24 -16.46 -2.26 2.42
CA ALA A 24 -15.32 -1.39 2.61
C ALA A 24 -14.04 -1.96 1.94
N ILE A 25 -13.82 -3.27 1.97
CA ILE A 25 -12.71 -3.93 1.28
C ILE A 25 -12.81 -3.76 -0.23
N ASP A 26 -14.00 -3.96 -0.81
CA ASP A 26 -14.22 -3.90 -2.27
C ASP A 26 -14.27 -2.46 -2.81
N SER A 27 -14.24 -1.49 -1.92
CA SER A 27 -14.35 -0.08 -2.31
C SER A 27 -13.09 0.44 -2.97
N GLN A 28 -13.26 1.18 -4.07
CA GLN A 28 -12.18 1.93 -4.73
C GLN A 28 -11.91 3.29 -4.07
N ILE A 29 -12.65 3.64 -3.02
CA ILE A 29 -12.45 4.90 -2.27
C ILE A 29 -11.31 4.71 -1.28
N PRO A 30 -10.20 5.46 -1.38
CA PRO A 30 -8.98 5.24 -0.55
C PRO A 30 -9.24 5.23 0.96
N TRP A 31 -10.18 6.06 1.45
CA TRP A 31 -10.51 6.13 2.89
C TRP A 31 -11.20 4.87 3.44
N MET A 32 -11.71 4.01 2.57
CA MET A 32 -12.38 2.79 3.00
C MET A 32 -11.41 1.74 3.58
N GLU A 33 -10.12 1.84 3.29
CA GLU A 33 -9.12 1.03 4.01
C GLU A 33 -9.14 1.32 5.52
N ASN A 34 -9.24 2.59 5.91
CA ASN A 34 -9.38 2.99 7.33
C ASN A 34 -10.63 2.40 7.96
N VAL A 35 -11.72 2.28 7.19
CA VAL A 35 -13.00 1.74 7.68
C VAL A 35 -12.89 0.25 7.96
N TRP A 36 -12.47 -0.58 6.97
CA TRP A 36 -12.43 -2.01 7.18
C TRP A 36 -11.38 -2.43 8.21
N VAL A 37 -10.22 -1.72 8.28
CA VAL A 37 -9.21 -1.98 9.33
C VAL A 37 -9.79 -1.73 10.71
N LYS A 38 -10.52 -0.62 10.92
CA LYS A 38 -11.17 -0.33 12.20
C LYS A 38 -12.28 -1.31 12.54
N LEU A 39 -13.05 -1.78 11.55
CA LEU A 39 -14.06 -2.82 11.75
C LEU A 39 -13.42 -4.14 12.15
N ALA A 40 -12.34 -4.53 11.47
CA ALA A 40 -11.56 -5.73 11.82
C ALA A 40 -11.06 -5.68 13.26
N GLU A 41 -10.38 -4.61 13.65
CA GLU A 41 -9.81 -4.47 14.98
C GLU A 41 -10.87 -4.48 16.08
N ARG A 42 -12.00 -3.79 15.85
CA ARG A 42 -13.01 -3.63 16.88
C ARG A 42 -13.88 -4.89 17.09
N TYR A 43 -14.21 -5.58 16.00
CA TYR A 43 -15.23 -6.65 16.05
C TYR A 43 -14.65 -8.05 15.82
N TYR A 44 -13.84 -8.26 14.78
CA TYR A 44 -13.30 -9.60 14.50
C TYR A 44 -12.10 -9.97 15.37
N LEU A 45 -11.18 -9.02 15.63
CA LEU A 45 -9.94 -9.33 16.36
C LEU A 45 -10.07 -9.14 17.86
N LYS A 46 -11.01 -8.32 18.32
CA LYS A 46 -11.19 -8.03 19.75
C LYS A 46 -12.27 -8.87 20.40
N GLN A 47 -13.35 -9.12 19.69
CA GLN A 47 -14.51 -9.88 20.17
C GLN A 47 -15.08 -10.73 19.03
N PRO A 48 -14.41 -11.81 18.60
CA PRO A 48 -14.91 -12.67 17.54
C PRO A 48 -16.24 -13.28 17.96
N PHE A 49 -17.14 -13.51 16.99
CA PHE A 49 -18.46 -14.14 17.22
C PHE A 49 -18.38 -15.64 17.48
N GLY A 50 -17.18 -16.23 17.35
CA GLY A 50 -16.88 -17.61 17.70
C GLY A 50 -17.16 -18.63 16.59
N ASN A 51 -17.62 -18.18 15.43
CA ASN A 51 -17.88 -19.01 14.25
C ASN A 51 -16.94 -18.71 13.07
N GLU A 52 -15.97 -17.82 13.27
CA GLU A 52 -14.96 -17.51 12.26
C GLU A 52 -13.90 -18.62 12.21
N ASP A 53 -13.42 -18.89 10.98
CA ASP A 53 -12.28 -19.77 10.78
C ASP A 53 -11.02 -19.20 11.47
N PRO A 54 -10.38 -19.93 12.39
CA PRO A 54 -9.18 -19.46 13.07
C PRO A 54 -8.05 -19.06 12.11
N GLY A 55 -7.90 -19.77 11.00
CA GLY A 55 -6.92 -19.46 9.98
C GLY A 55 -7.23 -18.12 9.27
N TRP A 56 -8.50 -17.81 9.06
CA TRP A 56 -8.92 -16.52 8.52
C TRP A 56 -8.63 -15.38 9.51
N ILE A 57 -8.92 -15.57 10.79
CA ILE A 57 -8.63 -14.57 11.84
C ILE A 57 -7.12 -14.27 11.91
N GLU A 58 -6.26 -15.28 11.88
CA GLU A 58 -4.80 -15.07 11.91
C GLU A 58 -4.32 -14.31 10.64
N ARG A 59 -4.85 -14.64 9.46
CA ARG A 59 -4.58 -13.90 8.24
C ARG A 59 -5.04 -12.44 8.35
N LEU A 60 -6.27 -12.22 8.83
CA LEU A 60 -6.83 -10.88 9.03
C LEU A 60 -5.95 -10.04 9.97
N LYS A 61 -5.53 -10.62 11.10
CA LYS A 61 -4.63 -9.99 12.07
C LYS A 61 -3.31 -9.56 11.43
N TYR A 62 -2.70 -10.44 10.63
CA TYR A 62 -1.48 -10.12 9.91
C TYR A 62 -1.69 -8.99 8.90
N THR A 63 -2.78 -9.06 8.12
CA THR A 63 -3.13 -8.04 7.12
C THR A 63 -3.38 -6.68 7.76
N VAL A 64 -4.15 -6.63 8.85
CA VAL A 64 -4.41 -5.41 9.61
C VAL A 64 -3.10 -4.81 10.12
N LYS A 65 -2.20 -5.64 10.68
CA LYS A 65 -0.88 -5.19 11.16
C LYS A 65 -0.08 -4.49 10.06
N LEU A 66 -0.05 -5.05 8.84
CA LEU A 66 0.66 -4.43 7.71
C LEU A 66 -0.04 -3.14 7.25
N LYS A 67 -1.36 -3.18 7.09
CA LYS A 67 -2.14 -2.05 6.57
C LYS A 67 -2.14 -0.83 7.49
N LYS A 68 -2.10 -1.00 8.79
CA LYS A 68 -2.09 0.11 9.76
C LYS A 68 -1.01 1.16 9.49
N HIS A 69 0.12 0.75 8.97
CA HIS A 69 1.23 1.66 8.65
C HIS A 69 1.04 2.41 7.32
N CYS A 70 0.04 2.03 6.52
CA CYS A 70 -0.23 2.60 5.21
C CYS A 70 -1.57 3.36 5.14
N LEU A 71 -2.29 3.48 6.26
CA LEU A 71 -3.59 4.16 6.29
C LEU A 71 -3.44 5.66 6.07
N ILE A 72 -4.44 6.25 5.42
CA ILE A 72 -4.49 7.70 5.23
C ILE A 72 -4.58 8.39 6.59
N GLY A 73 -3.69 9.38 6.80
CA GLY A 73 -3.56 10.11 8.06
C GLY A 73 -2.51 9.55 9.02
N GLU A 74 -1.99 8.35 8.77
CA GLU A 74 -0.90 7.79 9.56
C GLU A 74 0.47 8.28 9.06
N LYS A 75 1.47 8.23 9.95
CA LYS A 75 2.84 8.57 9.59
C LYS A 75 3.41 7.50 8.65
N ALA A 76 3.96 7.94 7.53
CA ALA A 76 4.63 7.04 6.59
C ALA A 76 5.81 6.30 7.28
N VAL A 77 5.94 5.02 6.98
CA VAL A 77 7.10 4.23 7.41
C VAL A 77 8.34 4.74 6.68
N LEU A 78 9.35 5.11 7.45
CA LEU A 78 10.63 5.53 6.91
C LEU A 78 11.54 4.31 6.74
N PHE A 79 12.11 4.15 5.59
CA PHE A 79 13.01 3.06 5.27
C PHE A 79 14.28 3.55 4.58
N THR A 80 15.28 2.67 4.51
CA THR A 80 16.54 2.90 3.80
C THR A 80 16.58 2.01 2.57
N ALA A 81 17.00 2.55 1.43
CA ALA A 81 17.09 1.84 0.17
C ALA A 81 18.32 2.26 -0.64
N LEU A 82 18.68 1.50 -1.67
CA LEU A 82 19.83 1.75 -2.51
C LEU A 82 19.53 2.77 -3.61
N THR A 83 20.47 3.65 -3.86
CA THR A 83 20.47 4.56 -5.01
C THR A 83 20.99 3.84 -6.27
N PRO A 84 20.83 4.41 -7.47
CA PRO A 84 21.42 3.87 -8.70
C PRO A 84 22.97 3.74 -8.65
N GLN A 85 23.63 4.51 -7.79
CA GLN A 85 25.08 4.48 -7.59
C GLN A 85 25.52 3.38 -6.64
N GLY A 86 24.58 2.79 -5.87
CA GLY A 86 24.86 1.76 -4.88
C GLY A 86 25.01 2.28 -3.45
N ASP A 87 24.83 3.59 -3.25
CA ASP A 87 24.80 4.20 -1.93
C ASP A 87 23.44 3.94 -1.24
N THR A 88 23.41 4.04 0.08
CA THR A 88 22.18 3.94 0.86
C THR A 88 21.58 5.31 1.14
N LEU A 89 20.26 5.45 0.96
CA LEU A 89 19.51 6.65 1.32
C LEU A 89 18.35 6.28 2.24
N ASN A 90 18.20 7.02 3.34
CA ASN A 90 17.04 6.89 4.20
C ASN A 90 16.03 8.01 3.89
N LEU A 91 14.76 7.66 3.76
CA LEU A 91 13.69 8.61 3.42
C LEU A 91 13.56 9.78 4.40
N LYS A 92 14.00 9.64 5.65
CA LYS A 92 13.99 10.71 6.66
C LYS A 92 14.81 11.95 6.27
N TYR A 93 15.76 11.79 5.35
CA TYR A 93 16.60 12.90 4.88
C TYR A 93 16.00 13.65 3.69
N LEU A 94 14.90 13.15 3.15
CA LEU A 94 14.18 13.82 2.08
C LEU A 94 13.27 14.90 2.66
N SER A 95 13.20 16.02 1.95
CA SER A 95 12.38 17.17 2.34
C SER A 95 11.55 17.64 1.16
N GLY A 96 10.42 18.27 1.46
CA GLY A 96 9.50 18.84 0.49
C GLY A 96 8.16 19.07 1.15
N LYS A 97 7.39 20.02 0.65
CA LYS A 97 6.02 20.27 1.13
C LYS A 97 5.12 19.04 0.85
N TYR A 98 5.31 18.44 -0.32
CA TYR A 98 4.65 17.21 -0.75
C TYR A 98 5.69 16.22 -1.24
N MET A 99 5.46 14.94 -0.95
CA MET A 99 6.29 13.84 -1.44
C MET A 99 5.39 12.78 -2.08
N ILE A 100 5.70 12.39 -3.30
CA ILE A 100 5.07 11.25 -3.98
C ILE A 100 6.05 10.09 -3.93
N ILE A 101 5.64 8.95 -3.36
CA ILE A 101 6.36 7.70 -3.46
C ILE A 101 5.68 6.88 -4.55
N CYS A 102 6.40 6.61 -5.63
CA CYS A 102 5.92 5.87 -6.78
C CYS A 102 6.66 4.53 -6.89
N PHE A 103 5.97 3.43 -6.62
CA PHE A 103 6.49 2.09 -6.87
C PHE A 103 6.26 1.74 -8.34
N TYR A 104 7.32 1.31 -9.04
CA TYR A 104 7.21 1.00 -10.46
C TYR A 104 8.15 -0.14 -10.88
N ASP A 105 7.76 -0.82 -11.94
CA ASP A 105 8.57 -1.79 -12.65
C ASP A 105 8.88 -1.22 -14.05
N PRO A 106 10.17 -1.10 -14.44
CA PRO A 106 10.57 -0.61 -15.75
C PRO A 106 10.01 -1.42 -16.93
N ASP A 107 9.65 -2.68 -16.70
CA ASP A 107 9.07 -3.54 -17.75
C ASP A 107 7.53 -3.50 -17.81
N CYS A 108 6.89 -2.96 -16.80
CA CYS A 108 5.44 -2.82 -16.76
C CYS A 108 4.92 -1.80 -17.77
N THR A 109 3.98 -2.20 -18.63
CA THR A 109 3.39 -1.31 -19.64
C THR A 109 2.74 -0.08 -19.06
N HIS A 110 1.96 -0.22 -17.98
CA HIS A 110 1.33 0.93 -17.31
C HIS A 110 2.35 1.90 -16.73
N CYS A 111 3.46 1.41 -16.19
CA CYS A 111 4.53 2.26 -15.68
C CYS A 111 5.22 3.04 -16.80
N LYS A 112 5.42 2.41 -17.97
CA LYS A 112 6.00 3.07 -19.16
C LYS A 112 5.18 4.27 -19.65
N GLU A 113 3.88 4.29 -19.38
CA GLU A 113 2.96 5.39 -19.70
C GLU A 113 2.81 6.41 -18.56
N ALA A 114 2.67 5.90 -17.32
CA ALA A 114 2.40 6.72 -16.16
C ALA A 114 3.61 7.57 -15.72
N ILE A 115 4.82 7.00 -15.73
CA ILE A 115 6.04 7.68 -15.28
C ILE A 115 6.35 8.94 -16.11
N PRO A 116 6.35 8.92 -17.45
CA PRO A 116 6.54 10.14 -18.25
C PRO A 116 5.46 11.20 -17.98
N SER A 117 4.23 10.78 -17.74
CA SER A 117 3.12 11.70 -17.42
C SER A 117 3.32 12.36 -16.06
N LEU A 118 3.76 11.59 -15.06
CA LEU A 118 4.12 12.08 -13.73
C LEU A 118 5.33 13.04 -13.81
N HIS A 119 6.33 12.73 -14.66
CA HIS A 119 7.48 13.60 -14.85
C HIS A 119 7.10 14.96 -15.47
N LYS A 120 6.17 14.97 -16.44
CA LYS A 120 5.62 16.23 -16.99
C LYS A 120 4.91 17.06 -15.90
N LEU A 121 4.19 16.41 -14.99
CA LEU A 121 3.57 17.08 -13.87
C LEU A 121 4.61 17.65 -12.90
N TYR A 122 5.62 16.84 -12.53
CA TYR A 122 6.71 17.24 -11.63
C TYR A 122 7.42 18.52 -12.10
N LYS A 123 7.67 18.66 -13.40
CA LYS A 123 8.33 19.86 -13.98
C LYS A 123 7.56 21.16 -13.76
N LYS A 124 6.30 21.12 -13.32
CA LYS A 124 5.49 22.31 -12.99
C LYS A 124 5.72 22.82 -11.56
N TYR A 125 6.46 22.08 -10.74
CA TYR A 125 6.71 22.40 -9.33
C TYR A 125 8.19 22.60 -9.08
N THR A 126 8.50 23.35 -8.02
CA THR A 126 9.87 23.45 -7.52
C THR A 126 10.22 22.24 -6.65
N PRO A 127 11.50 21.88 -6.51
CA PRO A 127 11.92 20.78 -5.61
C PRO A 127 11.54 21.00 -4.14
N LYS A 128 11.30 22.24 -3.72
CA LYS A 128 10.81 22.56 -2.37
C LYS A 128 9.31 22.26 -2.20
N GLU A 129 8.55 22.34 -3.28
CA GLU A 129 7.10 22.07 -3.27
C GLU A 129 6.81 20.59 -3.42
N LEU A 130 7.45 19.93 -4.39
CA LEU A 130 7.18 18.53 -4.70
C LEU A 130 8.49 17.75 -4.86
N SER A 131 8.62 16.67 -4.13
CA SER A 131 9.66 15.66 -4.35
C SER A 131 9.02 14.36 -4.82
N ILE A 132 9.72 13.64 -5.71
CA ILE A 132 9.32 12.30 -6.14
C ILE A 132 10.38 11.29 -5.74
N VAL A 133 9.93 10.24 -5.05
CA VAL A 133 10.69 9.05 -4.75
C VAL A 133 10.21 7.95 -5.67
N ALA A 134 10.99 7.62 -6.67
CA ALA A 134 10.71 6.55 -7.62
C ALA A 134 11.36 5.25 -7.13
N PHE A 135 10.53 4.34 -6.66
CA PHE A 135 10.96 3.09 -6.06
C PHE A 135 10.83 1.94 -7.07
N ASN A 136 11.96 1.42 -7.52
CA ASN A 136 12.00 0.28 -8.42
C ASN A 136 11.68 -1.02 -7.66
N ILE A 137 10.74 -1.81 -8.20
CA ILE A 137 10.37 -3.12 -7.68
C ILE A 137 10.84 -4.28 -8.60
N SER A 138 11.60 -3.98 -9.64
CA SER A 138 12.22 -4.98 -10.52
C SER A 138 13.54 -5.48 -9.94
N ASP A 139 13.94 -6.70 -10.28
CA ASP A 139 15.22 -7.30 -9.93
C ASP A 139 16.34 -6.99 -10.95
N ASP A 140 16.01 -6.39 -12.10
CA ASP A 140 16.99 -6.01 -13.12
C ASP A 140 17.50 -4.58 -12.92
N ILE A 141 18.66 -4.45 -12.29
CA ILE A 141 19.32 -3.17 -12.03
C ILE A 141 19.75 -2.46 -13.33
N ASN A 142 20.08 -3.20 -14.40
CA ASN A 142 20.54 -2.62 -15.65
C ASN A 142 19.35 -2.05 -16.42
N LEU A 143 18.23 -2.78 -16.46
CA LEU A 143 16.98 -2.30 -17.00
C LEU A 143 16.52 -1.03 -16.26
N TRP A 144 16.58 -1.05 -14.93
CA TRP A 144 16.24 0.10 -14.09
C TRP A 144 17.09 1.33 -14.41
N ARG A 145 18.41 1.20 -14.44
CA ARG A 145 19.32 2.31 -14.81
C ARG A 145 19.06 2.85 -16.21
N SER A 146 18.83 1.96 -17.16
CA SER A 146 18.48 2.33 -18.54
C SER A 146 17.15 3.09 -18.61
N PHE A 147 16.16 2.69 -17.81
CA PHE A 147 14.85 3.35 -17.72
C PHE A 147 14.98 4.77 -17.16
N ILE A 148 15.75 4.97 -16.09
CA ILE A 148 16.04 6.29 -15.52
C ILE A 148 16.66 7.22 -16.57
N GLN A 149 17.65 6.75 -17.34
CA GLN A 149 18.29 7.53 -18.39
C GLN A 149 17.33 7.86 -19.54
N LYS A 150 16.61 6.84 -20.03
CA LYS A 150 15.67 6.99 -21.15
C LYS A 150 14.58 8.01 -20.87
N HIS A 151 14.04 8.01 -19.64
CA HIS A 151 12.94 8.89 -19.25
C HIS A 151 13.40 10.17 -18.53
N LYS A 152 14.72 10.40 -18.44
CA LYS A 152 15.34 11.59 -17.83
C LYS A 152 14.89 11.84 -16.39
N LEU A 153 14.89 10.78 -15.57
CA LEU A 153 14.40 10.80 -14.18
C LEU A 153 15.52 11.08 -13.16
N GLN A 154 16.65 11.62 -13.58
CA GLN A 154 17.81 11.89 -12.70
C GLN A 154 17.54 12.97 -11.65
N ASP A 155 16.54 13.81 -11.87
CA ASP A 155 16.06 14.82 -10.94
C ASP A 155 15.10 14.27 -9.87
N TRP A 156 14.73 12.99 -9.95
CA TRP A 156 13.97 12.30 -8.93
C TRP A 156 14.90 11.56 -7.96
N THR A 157 14.40 11.28 -6.76
CA THR A 157 15.07 10.33 -5.86
C THR A 157 14.74 8.91 -6.32
N ASN A 158 15.68 8.27 -7.01
CA ASN A 158 15.52 6.91 -7.51
C ASN A 158 16.06 5.92 -6.49
N LEU A 159 15.25 4.96 -6.06
CA LEU A 159 15.58 3.98 -5.04
C LEU A 159 15.26 2.56 -5.49
N TRP A 160 15.97 1.61 -4.91
CA TRP A 160 15.80 0.17 -5.13
C TRP A 160 16.05 -0.61 -3.85
N ASP A 161 15.22 -1.62 -3.58
CA ASP A 161 15.41 -2.53 -2.45
C ASP A 161 14.93 -3.94 -2.83
N MET A 162 15.88 -4.86 -2.86
CA MET A 162 15.63 -6.27 -3.18
C MET A 162 14.78 -6.96 -2.09
N ILE A 163 14.85 -6.52 -0.84
CA ILE A 163 14.09 -7.11 0.27
C ILE A 163 12.61 -6.77 0.15
N ILE A 164 12.28 -5.52 -0.15
CA ILE A 164 10.89 -5.09 -0.39
C ILE A 164 10.33 -5.81 -1.62
N PHE A 165 11.13 -5.94 -2.69
CA PHE A 165 10.76 -6.72 -3.87
C PHE A 165 10.38 -8.17 -3.53
N MET A 166 11.20 -8.88 -2.77
CA MET A 166 10.95 -10.24 -2.32
C MET A 166 9.68 -10.35 -1.47
N THR A 167 9.42 -9.34 -0.63
CA THR A 167 8.23 -9.30 0.25
C THR A 167 6.96 -8.99 -0.52
N LEU A 168 6.99 -8.06 -1.48
CA LEU A 168 5.83 -7.67 -2.29
C LEU A 168 5.44 -8.73 -3.33
N ARG A 169 6.41 -9.47 -3.88
CA ARG A 169 6.17 -10.61 -4.81
C ARG A 169 5.86 -11.93 -4.12
N SER A 170 5.92 -12.00 -2.81
CA SER A 170 5.55 -13.23 -2.11
C SER A 170 4.09 -13.59 -2.44
N PRO A 171 3.82 -14.82 -2.94
CA PRO A 171 2.47 -15.25 -3.32
C PRO A 171 1.45 -15.16 -2.19
N ARG A 172 1.92 -14.98 -0.95
CA ARG A 172 1.08 -14.85 0.25
C ARG A 172 0.21 -13.60 0.27
N LEU A 173 0.50 -12.56 -0.54
CA LEU A 173 -0.33 -11.35 -0.61
C LEU A 173 -1.38 -11.42 -1.72
N SER A 174 -1.15 -12.19 -2.79
CA SER A 174 -2.10 -12.36 -3.89
C SER A 174 -3.17 -13.43 -3.66
N THR A 175 -2.95 -14.35 -2.70
CA THR A 175 -3.88 -15.45 -2.37
C THR A 175 -4.84 -15.14 -1.21
N PHE A 176 -4.86 -13.88 -0.75
CA PHE A 176 -5.64 -13.50 0.43
C PHE A 176 -7.13 -13.33 0.17
N TRP A 177 -7.57 -13.41 -1.08
CA TRP A 177 -8.97 -13.17 -1.38
C TRP A 177 -9.52 -14.17 -2.41
N THR A 178 -10.11 -15.24 -1.95
CA THR A 178 -11.19 -15.93 -2.65
C THR A 178 -12.49 -15.62 -1.91
N PRO A 179 -13.53 -15.05 -2.56
CA PRO A 179 -14.86 -15.02 -2.00
C PRO A 179 -15.23 -16.47 -1.67
N LYS A 180 -15.68 -16.74 -0.45
CA LYS A 180 -16.45 -17.96 -0.22
C LYS A 180 -17.67 -17.87 -1.10
N ASP A 181 -17.90 -18.89 -1.88
CA ASP A 181 -19.04 -19.04 -2.78
C ASP A 181 -20.31 -18.54 -2.11
N ALA A 182 -21.01 -17.67 -2.85
CA ALA A 182 -22.30 -17.15 -2.46
C ALA A 182 -23.36 -18.24 -2.52
#